data_8f5722ddcc6a1c42dd1f029a983bc41d
#
_entry.id   8f5722ddcc6a1c42dd1f029a983bc41d
#
_cell.length_a   1.000
_cell.length_b   1.000
_cell.length_c   1.000
_cell.angle_alpha   90.00
_cell.angle_beta   90.00
_cell.angle_gamma   90.00
#
_symmetry.space_group_name_H-M   'P 1'
#
loop_
_entity.id
_entity.type
_entity.pdbx_description
1 polymer ?
#
loop_
_entity_poly.entity_id
_entity_poly.type
_entity_poly.pdbx_seq_one_letter_code
_entity_poly.pdbx_strand_id
1 'polypeptide(L)'
;MGEKDAAKILNDLADKGLLLDAVENDDIIYSMPPPMAGFFEFSLMRYRNDIDQKSLSELFYQYMNVEEDFIKDLFLTGETQIGRVYVNEKVLSNENALHVLDYERASEVIKTASAIGVGVCYCRHKMQHVGKNCDAPLDICMTFNDTADSLIRHGVARKADSSEGLDLLEEARAHNLVQFGENVREKVSFICNCCGCCCEALIAARKFGFQNPVHTTNFIPYIIEENCNGCGKCVVLCPVEAMTLISSNDPSKPNRKKAKLLQEICLGCGVCLNGCDKKAIELKSRTERIITPVNSIHRIVTMAIERGKLQNLIFDNHVLLSHRTMAAVLGVILKLPPIKQALASEQFKSRYLVALIRKQGSTDKTDSILSN
;
A
#
# COMPACT_ATOMS: atom_id res chain seq x y z
N MET A 1 26.47 -5.71 28.26
CA MET A 1 25.95 -6.70 27.31
C MET A 1 26.99 -6.87 26.22
N GLY A 2 27.47 -8.08 25.99
CA GLY A 2 28.49 -8.35 24.97
C GLY A 2 27.86 -8.27 23.57
N GLU A 3 28.68 -8.04 22.53
CA GLU A 3 28.23 -7.95 21.13
C GLU A 3 27.46 -9.19 20.67
N LYS A 4 27.94 -10.38 21.05
CA LYS A 4 27.25 -11.66 20.78
C LYS A 4 25.87 -11.76 21.42
N ASP A 5 25.70 -11.22 22.64
CA ASP A 5 24.40 -11.23 23.31
C ASP A 5 23.42 -10.28 22.61
N ALA A 6 23.91 -9.11 22.16
CA ALA A 6 23.12 -8.15 21.40
C ALA A 6 22.64 -8.74 20.07
N ALA A 7 23.55 -9.36 19.31
CA ALA A 7 23.21 -10.00 18.03
C ALA A 7 22.14 -11.09 18.20
N LYS A 8 22.25 -11.91 19.26
CA LYS A 8 21.24 -12.92 19.56
C LYS A 8 19.87 -12.32 19.85
N ILE A 9 19.80 -11.26 20.66
CA ILE A 9 18.53 -10.58 20.99
C ILE A 9 17.91 -9.97 19.74
N LEU A 10 18.72 -9.34 18.87
CA LEU A 10 18.24 -8.74 17.64
C LEU A 10 17.68 -9.81 16.68
N ASN A 11 18.38 -10.95 16.55
CA ASN A 11 17.87 -12.07 15.75
C ASN A 11 16.57 -12.64 16.33
N ASP A 12 16.48 -12.85 17.65
CA ASP A 12 15.26 -13.34 18.32
C ASP A 12 14.07 -12.38 18.08
N LEU A 13 14.31 -11.07 18.00
CA LEU A 13 13.28 -10.08 17.67
C LEU A 13 12.87 -10.14 16.19
N ALA A 14 13.83 -10.38 15.29
CA ALA A 14 13.55 -10.58 13.88
C ALA A 14 12.76 -11.87 13.62
N ASP A 15 13.08 -12.97 14.32
CA ASP A 15 12.32 -14.23 14.28
C ASP A 15 10.86 -14.05 14.73
N LYS A 16 10.60 -13.08 15.60
CA LYS A 16 9.25 -12.68 16.02
C LYS A 16 8.55 -11.74 15.05
N GLY A 17 9.25 -11.24 14.03
CA GLY A 17 8.75 -10.26 13.06
C GLY A 17 8.71 -8.83 13.62
N LEU A 18 9.42 -8.54 14.71
CA LEU A 18 9.50 -7.21 15.31
C LEU A 18 10.63 -6.36 14.73
N LEU A 19 11.59 -6.99 14.07
CA LEU A 19 12.64 -6.34 13.29
C LEU A 19 12.69 -6.94 11.89
N LEU A 20 13.19 -6.16 10.95
CA LEU A 20 13.68 -6.62 9.65
C LEU A 20 15.20 -6.57 9.68
N ASP A 21 15.83 -7.47 8.95
CA ASP A 21 17.27 -7.50 8.77
C ASP A 21 17.65 -7.41 7.27
N ALA A 22 18.81 -6.84 7.01
CA ALA A 22 19.42 -6.81 5.70
C ALA A 22 20.89 -7.23 5.84
N VAL A 23 21.43 -7.89 4.82
CA VAL A 23 22.85 -8.25 4.75
C VAL A 23 23.55 -7.25 3.84
N GLU A 24 24.46 -6.46 4.41
CA GLU A 24 25.26 -5.46 3.69
C GLU A 24 26.73 -5.70 4.00
N ASN A 25 27.57 -5.95 2.97
CA ASN A 25 29.02 -6.18 3.13
C ASN A 25 29.38 -7.22 4.20
N ASP A 26 28.66 -8.32 4.27
CA ASP A 26 28.77 -9.40 5.25
C ASP A 26 28.33 -9.04 6.70
N ASP A 27 27.86 -7.82 6.91
CA ASP A 27 27.25 -7.39 8.17
C ASP A 27 25.72 -7.51 8.11
N ILE A 28 25.11 -7.82 9.27
CA ILE A 28 23.65 -7.85 9.42
C ILE A 28 23.19 -6.53 10.04
N ILE A 29 22.39 -5.78 9.28
CA ILE A 29 21.79 -4.53 9.73
C ILE A 29 20.34 -4.78 10.11
N TYR A 30 19.96 -4.45 11.34
CA TYR A 30 18.59 -4.56 11.80
C TYR A 30 17.87 -3.22 11.76
N SER A 31 16.63 -3.24 11.30
CA SER A 31 15.76 -2.05 11.24
C SER A 31 14.38 -2.33 11.80
N MET A 32 13.76 -1.33 12.38
CA MET A 32 12.36 -1.42 12.81
C MET A 32 11.43 -1.27 11.60
N PRO A 33 10.54 -2.23 11.35
CA PRO A 33 9.48 -2.04 10.37
C PRO A 33 8.50 -0.96 10.85
N PRO A 34 7.65 -0.44 9.97
CA PRO A 34 6.53 0.40 10.40
C PRO A 34 5.74 -0.31 11.52
N PRO A 35 5.31 0.40 12.59
CA PRO A 35 4.71 -0.23 13.76
C PRO A 35 3.55 -1.18 13.45
N MET A 36 2.70 -0.82 12.48
CA MET A 36 1.60 -1.68 12.06
C MET A 36 2.13 -3.01 11.48
N ALA A 37 3.15 -2.96 10.61
CA ALA A 37 3.74 -4.17 10.02
C ALA A 37 4.36 -5.07 11.09
N GLY A 38 5.25 -4.54 11.95
CA GLY A 38 5.93 -5.31 12.97
C GLY A 38 4.99 -5.92 14.02
N PHE A 39 4.03 -5.13 14.53
CA PHE A 39 3.15 -5.62 15.60
C PHE A 39 2.02 -6.52 15.10
N PHE A 40 1.36 -6.16 14.01
CA PHE A 40 0.14 -6.83 13.58
C PHE A 40 0.33 -7.70 12.35
N GLU A 41 0.89 -7.14 11.28
CA GLU A 41 0.95 -7.83 9.99
C GLU A 41 1.84 -9.06 10.07
N PHE A 42 3.11 -8.92 10.44
CA PHE A 42 4.06 -10.04 10.47
C PHE A 42 3.70 -11.08 11.53
N SER A 43 3.02 -10.68 12.61
CA SER A 43 2.51 -11.59 13.61
C SER A 43 1.33 -12.44 13.11
N LEU A 44 0.62 -12.01 12.06
CA LEU A 44 -0.53 -12.68 11.47
C LEU A 44 -0.27 -13.19 10.04
N MET A 45 0.93 -12.96 9.48
CA MET A 45 1.32 -13.48 8.15
C MET A 45 1.73 -14.96 8.15
N ARG A 46 1.75 -15.59 9.30
CA ARG A 46 1.97 -17.03 9.48
C ARG A 46 1.13 -17.56 10.66
N TYR A 47 0.92 -18.87 10.70
CA TYR A 47 0.30 -19.53 11.85
C TYR A 47 1.34 -19.67 12.97
N ARG A 48 0.99 -19.26 14.18
CA ARG A 48 1.88 -19.25 15.36
C ARG A 48 1.20 -19.92 16.55
N ASN A 49 2.00 -20.62 17.36
CA ASN A 49 1.58 -21.26 18.60
C ASN A 49 2.21 -20.62 19.86
N ASP A 50 3.10 -19.65 19.67
CA ASP A 50 3.81 -18.93 20.75
C ASP A 50 3.09 -17.65 21.18
N ILE A 51 2.07 -17.22 20.46
CA ILE A 51 1.20 -16.08 20.78
C ILE A 51 -0.29 -16.46 20.58
N ASP A 52 -1.16 -15.81 21.33
CA ASP A 52 -2.60 -15.91 21.10
C ASP A 52 -3.01 -15.02 19.92
N GLN A 53 -2.99 -15.59 18.69
CA GLN A 53 -3.36 -14.87 17.48
C GLN A 53 -4.84 -14.48 17.45
N LYS A 54 -5.71 -15.18 18.18
CA LYS A 54 -7.13 -14.83 18.30
C LYS A 54 -7.29 -13.52 19.07
N SER A 55 -6.75 -13.45 20.29
CA SER A 55 -6.79 -12.23 21.09
C SER A 55 -6.10 -11.06 20.39
N LEU A 56 -4.96 -11.29 19.73
CA LEU A 56 -4.30 -10.27 18.92
C LEU A 56 -5.22 -9.76 17.79
N SER A 57 -5.92 -10.65 17.12
CA SER A 57 -6.84 -10.29 16.02
C SER A 57 -8.05 -9.49 16.51
N GLU A 58 -8.63 -9.87 17.65
CA GLU A 58 -9.74 -9.15 18.28
C GLU A 58 -9.32 -7.73 18.71
N LEU A 59 -8.17 -7.59 19.36
CA LEU A 59 -7.61 -6.28 19.75
C LEU A 59 -7.26 -5.43 18.52
N PHE A 60 -6.67 -6.04 17.50
CA PHE A 60 -6.35 -5.33 16.25
C PHE A 60 -7.63 -4.87 15.54
N TYR A 61 -8.67 -5.71 15.48
CA TYR A 61 -9.96 -5.31 14.94
C TYR A 61 -10.58 -4.15 15.71
N GLN A 62 -10.55 -4.19 17.06
CA GLN A 62 -11.01 -3.10 17.91
C GLN A 62 -10.26 -1.80 17.58
N TYR A 63 -8.95 -1.86 17.55
CA TYR A 63 -8.08 -0.70 17.34
C TYR A 63 -8.23 -0.07 15.94
N MET A 64 -8.35 -0.90 14.89
CA MET A 64 -8.41 -0.42 13.51
C MET A 64 -9.81 -0.09 13.03
N ASN A 65 -10.82 -0.86 13.44
CA ASN A 65 -12.14 -0.81 12.81
C ASN A 65 -13.22 -0.20 13.71
N VAL A 66 -13.01 -0.16 15.02
CA VAL A 66 -13.97 0.38 15.99
C VAL A 66 -13.53 1.76 16.50
N GLU A 67 -12.29 1.90 17.00
CA GLU A 67 -11.78 3.17 17.54
C GLU A 67 -11.46 4.18 16.43
N GLU A 68 -10.98 3.72 15.29
CA GLU A 68 -10.73 4.47 14.05
C GLU A 68 -9.69 5.62 14.13
N ASP A 69 -9.24 6.07 15.29
CA ASP A 69 -8.33 7.21 15.40
C ASP A 69 -6.98 6.94 14.71
N PHE A 70 -6.45 5.73 14.91
CA PHE A 70 -5.20 5.34 14.27
C PHE A 70 -5.36 5.20 12.74
N ILE A 71 -6.45 4.61 12.27
CA ILE A 71 -6.67 4.44 10.82
C ILE A 71 -6.88 5.79 10.13
N LYS A 72 -7.51 6.74 10.82
CA LYS A 72 -7.63 8.13 10.34
C LYS A 72 -6.29 8.83 10.28
N ASP A 73 -5.45 8.74 11.32
CA ASP A 73 -4.11 9.33 11.30
C ASP A 73 -3.24 8.69 10.23
N LEU A 74 -3.35 7.37 10.04
CA LEU A 74 -2.56 6.61 9.07
C LEU A 74 -2.90 6.95 7.62
N PHE A 75 -4.20 6.99 7.27
CA PHE A 75 -4.68 7.05 5.89
C PHE A 75 -5.24 8.40 5.46
N LEU A 76 -5.62 9.31 6.38
CA LEU A 76 -6.29 10.56 6.02
C LEU A 76 -5.42 11.80 6.23
N THR A 77 -4.18 11.64 6.69
CA THR A 77 -3.29 12.76 6.96
C THR A 77 -2.30 12.93 5.81
N GLY A 78 -2.31 14.09 5.14
CA GLY A 78 -1.43 14.40 4.00
C GLY A 78 -2.00 13.93 2.66
N GLU A 79 -1.33 14.33 1.57
CA GLU A 79 -1.70 13.98 0.18
C GLU A 79 -1.02 12.69 -0.28
N THR A 80 0.21 12.44 0.19
CA THR A 80 0.97 11.23 -0.15
C THR A 80 0.54 10.06 0.71
N GLN A 81 -0.03 9.03 0.08
CA GLN A 81 -0.51 7.84 0.77
C GLN A 81 0.56 6.76 0.88
N ILE A 82 0.41 5.88 1.89
CA ILE A 82 1.32 4.76 2.15
C ILE A 82 1.29 3.74 1.02
N GLY A 83 0.09 3.45 0.53
CA GLY A 83 -0.13 2.44 -0.48
C GLY A 83 -0.95 2.96 -1.66
N ARG A 84 -0.87 2.25 -2.75
CA ARG A 84 -1.60 2.52 -3.99
C ARG A 84 -2.23 1.26 -4.55
N VAL A 85 -3.24 1.46 -5.39
CA VAL A 85 -3.83 0.40 -6.18
C VAL A 85 -3.08 0.26 -7.50
N TYR A 86 -2.86 -0.98 -7.93
CA TYR A 86 -2.43 -1.32 -9.29
C TYR A 86 -3.64 -1.57 -10.16
N VAL A 87 -3.55 -1.18 -11.43
CA VAL A 87 -4.60 -1.46 -12.40
C VAL A 87 -4.60 -2.95 -12.76
N ASN A 88 -5.77 -3.53 -12.95
CA ASN A 88 -5.84 -4.87 -13.55
C ASN A 88 -5.45 -4.77 -15.03
N GLU A 89 -4.25 -5.23 -15.35
CA GLU A 89 -3.65 -5.13 -16.68
C GLU A 89 -4.47 -5.86 -17.77
N LYS A 90 -5.15 -6.96 -17.41
CA LYS A 90 -5.92 -7.79 -18.35
C LYS A 90 -7.18 -7.12 -18.91
N VAL A 91 -7.71 -6.13 -18.19
CA VAL A 91 -8.93 -5.43 -18.60
C VAL A 91 -8.64 -4.13 -19.36
N LEU A 92 -7.38 -3.82 -19.59
CA LEU A 92 -6.97 -2.66 -20.39
C LEU A 92 -7.15 -2.94 -21.87
N SER A 93 -7.63 -1.95 -22.63
CA SER A 93 -7.56 -1.97 -24.08
C SER A 93 -6.09 -1.92 -24.54
N ASN A 94 -5.80 -2.40 -25.75
CA ASN A 94 -4.45 -2.32 -26.31
C ASN A 94 -3.88 -0.90 -26.30
N GLU A 95 -4.70 0.10 -26.58
CA GLU A 95 -4.33 1.50 -26.55
C GLU A 95 -3.95 1.94 -25.12
N ASN A 96 -4.80 1.67 -24.14
CA ASN A 96 -4.54 2.03 -22.75
C ASN A 96 -3.36 1.26 -22.15
N ALA A 97 -3.11 0.03 -22.59
CA ALA A 97 -1.97 -0.76 -22.17
C ALA A 97 -0.62 -0.11 -22.53
N LEU A 98 -0.55 0.65 -23.63
CA LEU A 98 0.65 1.41 -24.03
C LEU A 98 0.95 2.61 -23.11
N HIS A 99 -0.03 3.08 -22.35
CA HIS A 99 0.10 4.24 -21.45
C HIS A 99 0.38 3.85 -19.99
N VAL A 100 0.40 2.54 -19.67
CA VAL A 100 0.75 2.06 -18.33
C VAL A 100 2.27 1.97 -18.21
N LEU A 101 2.84 2.67 -17.25
CA LEU A 101 4.28 2.62 -16.97
C LEU A 101 4.64 1.31 -16.23
N ASP A 102 5.86 0.86 -16.36
CA ASP A 102 6.32 -0.42 -15.78
C ASP A 102 6.06 -0.48 -14.27
N TYR A 103 6.35 0.58 -13.54
CA TYR A 103 6.09 0.64 -12.11
C TYR A 103 4.59 0.63 -11.73
N GLU A 104 3.68 0.83 -12.68
CA GLU A 104 2.22 0.74 -12.47
C GLU A 104 1.69 -0.67 -12.71
N ARG A 105 2.54 -1.60 -13.13
CA ARG A 105 2.22 -3.00 -13.43
C ARG A 105 2.62 -3.90 -12.26
N ALA A 106 1.65 -4.58 -11.67
CA ALA A 106 1.94 -5.59 -10.65
C ALA A 106 2.79 -6.74 -11.21
N SER A 107 2.53 -7.12 -12.48
CA SER A 107 3.31 -8.14 -13.18
C SER A 107 4.78 -7.76 -13.34
N GLU A 108 5.10 -6.49 -13.57
CA GLU A 108 6.48 -6.03 -13.74
C GLU A 108 7.24 -6.00 -12.41
N VAL A 109 6.57 -5.57 -11.34
CA VAL A 109 7.15 -5.66 -9.98
C VAL A 109 7.54 -7.11 -9.65
N ILE A 110 6.67 -8.09 -9.96
CA ILE A 110 6.94 -9.51 -9.73
C ILE A 110 8.14 -10.00 -10.55
N LYS A 111 8.23 -9.62 -11.83
CA LYS A 111 9.31 -10.05 -12.73
C LYS A 111 10.68 -9.49 -12.36
N THR A 112 10.71 -8.26 -11.84
CA THR A 112 11.96 -7.53 -11.57
C THR A 112 12.43 -7.63 -10.13
N ALA A 113 11.63 -8.24 -9.23
CA ALA A 113 12.00 -8.44 -7.84
C ALA A 113 13.22 -9.37 -7.69
N SER A 114 14.16 -9.01 -6.82
CA SER A 114 15.33 -9.85 -6.48
C SER A 114 14.95 -11.06 -5.63
N ALA A 115 13.89 -10.93 -4.83
CA ALA A 115 13.32 -12.00 -4.01
C ALA A 115 11.81 -11.84 -3.92
N ILE A 116 11.10 -12.96 -3.78
CA ILE A 116 9.65 -12.99 -3.61
C ILE A 116 9.33 -13.88 -2.41
N GLY A 117 8.62 -13.32 -1.44
CA GLY A 117 8.08 -14.02 -0.28
C GLY A 117 6.56 -14.05 -0.34
N VAL A 118 5.96 -15.21 -0.06
CA VAL A 118 4.51 -15.37 0.02
C VAL A 118 4.12 -15.68 1.45
N GLY A 119 3.21 -14.88 1.99
CA GLY A 119 2.70 -15.04 3.35
C GLY A 119 1.19 -15.13 3.41
N VAL A 120 0.69 -15.58 4.54
CA VAL A 120 -0.74 -15.57 4.84
C VAL A 120 -1.25 -14.13 4.83
N CYS A 121 -2.39 -13.88 4.20
CA CYS A 121 -3.02 -12.57 4.21
C CYS A 121 -3.45 -12.19 5.64
N TYR A 122 -2.70 -11.34 6.32
CA TYR A 122 -2.94 -10.98 7.72
C TYR A 122 -4.33 -10.39 7.94
N CYS A 123 -4.85 -9.61 7.01
CA CYS A 123 -6.19 -9.02 7.10
C CYS A 123 -7.28 -10.10 7.11
N ARG A 124 -7.22 -11.10 6.21
CA ARG A 124 -8.19 -12.20 6.19
C ARG A 124 -8.01 -13.15 7.37
N HIS A 125 -6.76 -13.42 7.77
CA HIS A 125 -6.44 -14.23 8.93
C HIS A 125 -6.98 -13.58 10.22
N LYS A 126 -6.77 -12.27 10.39
CA LYS A 126 -7.42 -11.49 11.45
C LYS A 126 -8.96 -11.66 11.41
N MET A 127 -9.56 -11.43 10.24
CA MET A 127 -11.01 -11.51 10.08
C MET A 127 -11.55 -12.92 10.29
N GLN A 128 -10.75 -13.97 10.02
CA GLN A 128 -11.11 -15.36 10.32
C GLN A 128 -11.25 -15.58 11.82
N HIS A 129 -10.31 -15.07 12.63
CA HIS A 129 -10.41 -15.14 14.09
C HIS A 129 -11.60 -14.35 14.66
N VAL A 130 -11.99 -13.27 13.99
CA VAL A 130 -13.15 -12.42 14.36
C VAL A 130 -14.48 -12.96 13.79
N GLY A 131 -14.45 -14.00 12.95
CA GLY A 131 -15.65 -14.58 12.31
C GLY A 131 -16.29 -13.70 11.23
N LYS A 132 -15.48 -12.87 10.54
CA LYS A 132 -15.93 -11.90 9.51
C LYS A 132 -15.17 -12.03 8.18
N ASN A 133 -14.44 -13.13 7.97
CA ASN A 133 -13.66 -13.34 6.75
C ASN A 133 -14.53 -13.67 5.54
N CYS A 134 -13.97 -13.47 4.34
CA CYS A 134 -14.50 -14.02 3.09
C CYS A 134 -13.76 -15.30 2.70
N ASP A 135 -14.24 -15.97 1.65
CA ASP A 135 -13.70 -17.24 1.13
C ASP A 135 -12.51 -17.05 0.16
N ALA A 136 -11.97 -15.84 0.03
CA ALA A 136 -10.81 -15.60 -0.83
C ALA A 136 -9.54 -16.27 -0.25
N PRO A 137 -8.58 -16.67 -1.11
CA PRO A 137 -7.37 -17.38 -0.68
C PRO A 137 -6.59 -16.62 0.40
N LEU A 138 -6.04 -17.36 1.37
CA LEU A 138 -5.22 -16.79 2.45
C LEU A 138 -3.75 -16.64 2.04
N ASP A 139 -3.17 -17.62 1.34
CA ASP A 139 -1.76 -17.68 0.98
C ASP A 139 -1.49 -16.96 -0.34
N ILE A 140 -1.64 -15.64 -0.33
CA ILE A 140 -1.66 -14.83 -1.55
C ILE A 140 -1.04 -13.44 -1.39
N CYS A 141 -0.57 -13.08 -0.19
CA CYS A 141 0.11 -11.80 0.00
C CYS A 141 1.58 -11.92 -0.33
N MET A 142 2.10 -11.02 -1.19
CA MET A 142 3.47 -11.06 -1.67
C MET A 142 4.30 -9.93 -1.09
N THR A 143 5.52 -10.25 -0.68
CA THR A 143 6.58 -9.32 -0.33
C THR A 143 7.74 -9.45 -1.30
N PHE A 144 8.54 -8.39 -1.47
CA PHE A 144 9.58 -8.34 -2.50
C PHE A 144 10.89 -7.80 -1.96
N ASN A 145 12.00 -8.13 -2.67
CA ASN A 145 13.33 -7.60 -2.43
C ASN A 145 13.82 -7.83 -0.99
N ASP A 146 14.49 -6.88 -0.39
CA ASP A 146 15.09 -6.99 0.95
C ASP A 146 14.06 -7.37 2.04
N THR A 147 12.83 -6.87 1.92
CA THR A 147 11.74 -7.26 2.83
C THR A 147 11.40 -8.73 2.70
N ALA A 148 11.32 -9.26 1.47
CA ALA A 148 11.07 -10.67 1.25
C ALA A 148 12.20 -11.54 1.80
N ASP A 149 13.44 -11.16 1.55
CA ASP A 149 14.61 -11.89 2.04
C ASP A 149 14.62 -12.00 3.56
N SER A 150 14.35 -10.91 4.26
CA SER A 150 14.22 -10.90 5.72
C SER A 150 13.08 -11.82 6.20
N LEU A 151 11.87 -11.63 5.67
CA LEU A 151 10.70 -12.41 6.09
C LEU A 151 10.84 -13.91 5.79
N ILE A 152 11.56 -14.27 4.72
CA ILE A 152 11.87 -15.68 4.38
C ILE A 152 12.87 -16.27 5.37
N ARG A 153 13.97 -15.54 5.69
CA ARG A 153 14.97 -16.00 6.67
C ARG A 153 14.35 -16.29 8.02
N HIS A 154 13.40 -15.48 8.45
CA HIS A 154 12.73 -15.58 9.76
C HIS A 154 11.42 -16.39 9.71
N GLY A 155 11.15 -17.10 8.61
CA GLY A 155 10.00 -18.01 8.49
C GLY A 155 8.63 -17.31 8.59
N VAL A 156 8.57 -16.01 8.31
CA VAL A 156 7.31 -15.25 8.23
C VAL A 156 6.66 -15.43 6.87
N ALA A 157 7.46 -15.54 5.82
CA ALA A 157 7.00 -15.81 4.45
C ALA A 157 7.74 -17.03 3.88
N ARG A 158 7.11 -17.74 2.97
CA ARG A 158 7.77 -18.78 2.17
C ARG A 158 8.36 -18.17 0.90
N LYS A 159 9.48 -18.72 0.42
CA LYS A 159 10.08 -18.29 -0.84
C LYS A 159 9.22 -18.73 -2.02
N ALA A 160 9.11 -17.86 -3.02
CA ALA A 160 8.50 -18.13 -4.32
C ALA A 160 9.40 -17.62 -5.45
N ASP A 161 9.16 -18.06 -6.67
CA ASP A 161 9.77 -17.50 -7.87
C ASP A 161 8.80 -16.60 -8.64
N SER A 162 9.28 -15.98 -9.71
CA SER A 162 8.48 -15.06 -10.51
C SER A 162 7.31 -15.75 -11.23
N SER A 163 7.45 -17.03 -11.60
CA SER A 163 6.36 -17.78 -12.23
C SER A 163 5.22 -17.99 -11.26
N GLU A 164 5.52 -18.47 -10.04
CA GLU A 164 4.54 -18.64 -8.98
C GLU A 164 3.90 -17.30 -8.59
N GLY A 165 4.70 -16.23 -8.49
CA GLY A 165 4.17 -14.88 -8.21
C GLY A 165 3.17 -14.41 -9.25
N LEU A 166 3.39 -14.70 -10.53
CA LEU A 166 2.45 -14.39 -11.61
C LEU A 166 1.19 -15.28 -11.54
N ASP A 167 1.32 -16.55 -11.19
CA ASP A 167 0.17 -17.45 -11.01
C ASP A 167 -0.72 -16.98 -9.84
N LEU A 168 -0.12 -16.57 -8.72
CA LEU A 168 -0.84 -15.97 -7.59
C LEU A 168 -1.54 -14.66 -7.97
N LEU A 169 -0.92 -13.84 -8.84
CA LEU A 169 -1.55 -12.63 -9.37
C LEU A 169 -2.79 -12.97 -10.21
N GLU A 170 -2.72 -14.03 -11.02
CA GLU A 170 -3.85 -14.50 -11.82
C GLU A 170 -4.97 -15.09 -10.94
N GLU A 171 -4.62 -15.89 -9.95
CA GLU A 171 -5.55 -16.41 -8.95
C GLU A 171 -6.28 -15.26 -8.24
N ALA A 172 -5.53 -14.24 -7.82
CA ALA A 172 -6.11 -13.05 -7.19
C ALA A 172 -7.12 -12.34 -8.10
N ARG A 173 -6.80 -12.21 -9.39
CA ARG A 173 -7.70 -11.60 -10.39
C ARG A 173 -8.96 -12.43 -10.61
N ALA A 174 -8.84 -13.77 -10.63
CA ALA A 174 -9.99 -14.68 -10.74
C ALA A 174 -10.93 -14.55 -9.53
N HIS A 175 -10.40 -14.27 -8.35
CA HIS A 175 -11.16 -13.97 -7.14
C HIS A 175 -11.61 -12.51 -7.00
N ASN A 176 -11.47 -11.69 -8.04
CA ASN A 176 -11.82 -10.26 -8.05
C ASN A 176 -11.12 -9.44 -6.95
N LEU A 177 -9.92 -9.83 -6.57
CA LEU A 177 -9.11 -9.12 -5.59
C LEU A 177 -8.40 -7.93 -6.23
N VAL A 178 -8.22 -6.88 -5.45
CA VAL A 178 -7.50 -5.66 -5.84
C VAL A 178 -6.04 -5.82 -5.48
N GLN A 179 -5.16 -5.55 -6.43
CA GLN A 179 -3.73 -5.45 -6.16
C GLN A 179 -3.46 -4.12 -5.48
N PHE A 180 -3.09 -4.19 -4.21
CA PHE A 180 -2.73 -3.04 -3.37
C PHE A 180 -1.29 -3.19 -2.92
N GLY A 181 -0.45 -2.21 -3.21
CA GLY A 181 0.97 -2.30 -2.85
C GLY A 181 1.56 -0.99 -2.39
N GLU A 182 2.83 -1.01 -2.12
CA GLU A 182 3.57 0.16 -1.68
C GLU A 182 3.53 1.28 -2.72
N ASN A 183 3.32 2.52 -2.27
CA ASN A 183 3.21 3.68 -3.14
C ASN A 183 4.60 4.24 -3.50
N VAL A 184 5.37 3.47 -4.28
CA VAL A 184 6.68 3.84 -4.80
C VAL A 184 6.88 3.30 -6.21
N ARG A 185 7.86 3.86 -6.95
CA ARG A 185 8.22 3.40 -8.31
C ARG A 185 9.23 2.27 -8.29
N GLU A 186 10.21 2.35 -7.38
CA GLU A 186 11.37 1.47 -7.31
C GLU A 186 11.37 0.68 -6.01
N LYS A 187 11.92 -0.54 -6.05
CA LYS A 187 12.09 -1.42 -4.87
C LYS A 187 10.81 -1.57 -4.05
N VAL A 188 9.68 -1.81 -4.73
CA VAL A 188 8.40 -2.09 -4.06
C VAL A 188 8.61 -3.24 -3.06
N SER A 189 8.18 -3.05 -1.81
CA SER A 189 8.37 -4.04 -0.74
C SER A 189 7.21 -5.03 -0.62
N PHE A 190 6.01 -4.68 -1.07
CA PHE A 190 4.86 -5.58 -1.01
C PHE A 190 3.80 -5.29 -2.08
N ILE A 191 3.10 -6.33 -2.50
CA ILE A 191 1.80 -6.27 -3.19
C ILE A 191 0.87 -7.27 -2.52
N CYS A 192 -0.18 -6.75 -1.89
CA CYS A 192 -1.27 -7.52 -1.33
C CYS A 192 -2.38 -7.74 -2.37
N ASN A 193 -3.12 -8.84 -2.25
CA ASN A 193 -4.30 -9.15 -3.05
C ASN A 193 -5.55 -9.00 -2.18
N CYS A 194 -6.21 -7.85 -2.27
CA CYS A 194 -7.12 -7.33 -1.27
C CYS A 194 -8.60 -7.48 -1.65
N CYS A 195 -9.44 -7.82 -0.67
CA CYS A 195 -10.90 -7.75 -0.75
C CYS A 195 -11.43 -6.55 0.04
N GLY A 196 -12.57 -5.99 -0.36
CA GLY A 196 -13.19 -4.83 0.32
C GLY A 196 -13.75 -5.13 1.71
N CYS A 197 -13.87 -6.41 2.09
CA CYS A 197 -14.46 -6.83 3.36
C CYS A 197 -13.45 -7.06 4.49
N CYS A 198 -12.19 -7.38 4.16
CA CYS A 198 -11.18 -7.74 5.16
C CYS A 198 -9.97 -6.78 5.20
N CYS A 199 -9.58 -6.21 4.06
CA CYS A 199 -8.38 -5.39 3.96
C CYS A 199 -8.59 -4.02 4.63
N GLU A 200 -7.69 -3.65 5.56
CA GLU A 200 -7.77 -2.40 6.30
C GLU A 200 -7.73 -1.17 5.37
N ALA A 201 -6.88 -1.19 4.36
CA ALA A 201 -6.78 -0.09 3.40
C ALA A 201 -8.06 0.07 2.57
N LEU A 202 -8.69 -1.03 2.14
CA LEU A 202 -9.93 -0.98 1.35
C LEU A 202 -11.16 -0.68 2.22
N ILE A 203 -11.17 -1.11 3.48
CA ILE A 203 -12.19 -0.70 4.46
C ILE A 203 -12.08 0.82 4.70
N ALA A 204 -10.86 1.34 4.88
CA ALA A 204 -10.63 2.78 4.99
C ALA A 204 -11.07 3.53 3.72
N ALA A 205 -10.75 2.99 2.52
CA ALA A 205 -11.18 3.57 1.25
C ALA A 205 -12.70 3.58 1.09
N ARG A 206 -13.41 2.58 1.60
CA ARG A 206 -14.87 2.54 1.60
C ARG A 206 -15.49 3.52 2.59
N LYS A 207 -14.94 3.58 3.82
CA LYS A 207 -15.45 4.47 4.88
C LYS A 207 -15.15 5.94 4.63
N PHE A 208 -13.96 6.23 4.12
CA PHE A 208 -13.39 7.59 4.01
C PHE A 208 -13.00 7.96 2.57
N GLY A 209 -13.65 7.37 1.57
CA GLY A 209 -13.27 7.47 0.16
C GLY A 209 -13.10 8.89 -0.36
N PHE A 210 -13.93 9.83 0.09
CA PHE A 210 -13.83 11.25 -0.28
C PHE A 210 -12.56 11.95 0.21
N GLN A 211 -11.83 11.35 1.14
CA GLN A 211 -10.56 11.85 1.67
C GLN A 211 -9.34 11.14 1.08
N ASN A 212 -9.56 10.32 0.02
CA ASN A 212 -8.52 9.60 -0.72
C ASN A 212 -7.50 8.84 0.16
N PRO A 213 -7.94 7.92 1.03
CA PRO A 213 -7.05 7.21 1.97
C PRO A 213 -6.04 6.29 1.28
N VAL A 214 -6.24 5.99 -0.01
CA VAL A 214 -5.41 5.12 -0.84
C VAL A 214 -5.18 5.80 -2.19
N HIS A 215 -3.95 5.81 -2.69
CA HIS A 215 -3.69 6.30 -4.05
C HIS A 215 -4.38 5.43 -5.09
N THR A 216 -5.06 6.10 -6.01
CA THR A 216 -5.78 5.47 -7.12
C THR A 216 -4.82 5.12 -8.26
N THR A 217 -5.31 4.38 -9.25
CA THR A 217 -4.60 4.21 -10.53
C THR A 217 -4.77 5.45 -11.40
N ASN A 218 -3.97 5.55 -12.47
CA ASN A 218 -4.13 6.57 -13.51
C ASN A 218 -5.30 6.29 -14.48
N PHE A 219 -6.18 5.37 -14.12
CA PHE A 219 -7.33 4.97 -14.92
C PHE A 219 -8.62 5.11 -14.11
N ILE A 220 -9.73 5.26 -14.84
CA ILE A 220 -11.07 5.36 -14.28
C ILE A 220 -12.07 4.61 -15.18
N PRO A 221 -13.05 3.87 -14.62
CA PRO A 221 -14.11 3.24 -15.39
C PRO A 221 -14.97 4.27 -16.09
N TYR A 222 -15.24 4.03 -17.37
CA TYR A 222 -16.23 4.72 -18.18
C TYR A 222 -17.35 3.76 -18.54
N ILE A 223 -18.62 4.18 -18.37
CA ILE A 223 -19.79 3.36 -18.62
C ILE A 223 -20.36 3.71 -19.97
N ILE A 224 -20.44 2.72 -20.89
CA ILE A 224 -21.10 2.81 -22.17
C ILE A 224 -22.58 2.52 -21.90
N GLU A 225 -23.37 3.59 -21.84
CA GLU A 225 -24.77 3.54 -21.40
C GLU A 225 -25.63 2.64 -22.28
N GLU A 226 -25.37 2.66 -23.61
CA GLU A 226 -26.09 1.88 -24.61
C GLU A 226 -25.97 0.38 -24.37
N ASN A 227 -24.79 -0.06 -23.90
CA ASN A 227 -24.49 -1.47 -23.63
C ASN A 227 -24.96 -1.90 -22.25
N CYS A 228 -25.18 -0.94 -21.32
CA CYS A 228 -25.52 -1.23 -19.94
C CYS A 228 -26.97 -1.71 -19.79
N ASN A 229 -27.16 -2.92 -19.32
CA ASN A 229 -28.48 -3.47 -19.02
C ASN A 229 -28.94 -3.34 -17.56
N GLY A 230 -28.12 -2.70 -16.70
CA GLY A 230 -28.46 -2.47 -15.29
C GLY A 230 -28.45 -3.71 -14.40
N CYS A 231 -27.72 -4.78 -14.74
CA CYS A 231 -27.71 -6.04 -14.01
C CYS A 231 -27.11 -5.97 -12.58
N GLY A 232 -26.34 -4.91 -12.25
CA GLY A 232 -25.78 -4.68 -10.91
C GLY A 232 -24.52 -5.48 -10.56
N LYS A 233 -24.00 -6.35 -11.42
CA LYS A 233 -22.78 -7.14 -11.15
C LYS A 233 -21.59 -6.25 -10.75
N CYS A 234 -21.38 -5.14 -11.46
CA CYS A 234 -20.33 -4.17 -11.16
C CYS A 234 -20.48 -3.47 -9.79
N VAL A 235 -21.70 -3.34 -9.29
CA VAL A 235 -21.98 -2.79 -7.97
C VAL A 235 -21.54 -3.78 -6.88
N VAL A 236 -21.92 -5.05 -7.06
CA VAL A 236 -21.58 -6.13 -6.09
C VAL A 236 -20.06 -6.36 -6.03
N LEU A 237 -19.39 -6.28 -7.17
CA LEU A 237 -17.94 -6.51 -7.25
C LEU A 237 -17.09 -5.32 -6.78
N CYS A 238 -17.66 -4.11 -6.67
CA CYS A 238 -16.88 -2.94 -6.32
C CYS A 238 -16.40 -2.99 -4.85
N PRO A 239 -15.09 -3.09 -4.58
CA PRO A 239 -14.57 -3.29 -3.22
C PRO A 239 -14.73 -2.05 -2.33
N VAL A 240 -14.99 -0.88 -2.92
CA VAL A 240 -15.15 0.41 -2.21
C VAL A 240 -16.50 1.06 -2.45
N GLU A 241 -17.46 0.31 -3.04
CA GLU A 241 -18.84 0.77 -3.28
C GLU A 241 -18.93 2.02 -4.17
N ALA A 242 -17.95 2.21 -5.08
CA ALA A 242 -17.92 3.34 -6.01
C ALA A 242 -18.91 3.18 -7.19
N MET A 243 -19.58 2.03 -7.32
CA MET A 243 -20.57 1.79 -8.37
C MET A 243 -21.97 1.69 -7.78
N THR A 244 -22.94 2.36 -8.41
CA THR A 244 -24.35 2.33 -7.99
C THR A 244 -25.26 2.08 -9.20
N LEU A 245 -26.53 1.77 -8.96
CA LEU A 245 -27.56 1.70 -9.99
C LEU A 245 -28.50 2.89 -9.86
N ILE A 246 -28.72 3.56 -11.00
CA ILE A 246 -29.71 4.64 -11.12
C ILE A 246 -30.74 4.32 -12.23
N SER A 247 -31.86 5.05 -12.26
CA SER A 247 -32.79 4.98 -13.40
C SER A 247 -32.08 5.36 -14.69
N SER A 248 -32.37 4.64 -15.78
CA SER A 248 -31.87 5.01 -17.11
C SER A 248 -32.58 6.24 -17.68
N ASN A 249 -33.69 6.67 -17.08
CA ASN A 249 -34.58 7.72 -17.59
C ASN A 249 -35.04 7.49 -19.05
N ASP A 250 -35.18 6.20 -19.43
CA ASP A 250 -35.68 5.81 -20.74
C ASP A 250 -37.22 5.77 -20.70
N PRO A 251 -37.95 6.66 -21.37
CA PRO A 251 -39.41 6.69 -21.36
C PRO A 251 -40.04 5.40 -21.87
N SER A 252 -39.36 4.69 -22.78
CA SER A 252 -39.83 3.41 -23.35
C SER A 252 -39.60 2.22 -22.41
N LYS A 253 -38.74 2.38 -21.40
CA LYS A 253 -38.37 1.34 -20.42
C LYS A 253 -38.22 1.94 -19.01
N PRO A 254 -39.30 2.35 -18.37
CA PRO A 254 -39.29 3.13 -17.12
C PRO A 254 -38.59 2.41 -15.96
N ASN A 255 -38.57 1.08 -15.97
CA ASN A 255 -37.89 0.27 -14.93
C ASN A 255 -36.44 -0.08 -15.25
N ARG A 256 -35.93 0.37 -16.41
CA ARG A 256 -34.53 0.13 -16.79
C ARG A 256 -33.60 0.91 -15.85
N LYS A 257 -32.60 0.21 -15.33
CA LYS A 257 -31.51 0.81 -14.55
C LYS A 257 -30.24 0.85 -15.39
N LYS A 258 -29.31 1.73 -15.00
CA LYS A 258 -27.95 1.78 -15.53
C LYS A 258 -26.97 1.98 -14.39
N ALA A 259 -25.74 1.51 -14.57
CA ALA A 259 -24.67 1.75 -13.61
C ALA A 259 -24.27 3.23 -13.61
N LYS A 260 -23.90 3.75 -12.44
CA LYS A 260 -23.31 5.07 -12.25
C LYS A 260 -22.07 4.94 -11.42
N LEU A 261 -20.99 5.62 -11.81
CA LEU A 261 -19.73 5.69 -11.09
C LEU A 261 -19.70 6.93 -10.19
N LEU A 262 -19.29 6.73 -8.94
CA LEU A 262 -18.87 7.77 -8.01
C LEU A 262 -17.35 7.94 -8.15
N GLN A 263 -16.95 8.92 -8.97
CA GLN A 263 -15.56 9.10 -9.41
C GLN A 263 -14.63 9.42 -8.24
N GLU A 264 -15.15 10.16 -7.24
CA GLU A 264 -14.41 10.66 -6.09
C GLU A 264 -13.87 9.55 -5.18
N ILE A 265 -14.56 8.39 -5.13
CA ILE A 265 -14.16 7.26 -4.30
C ILE A 265 -13.61 6.09 -5.12
N CYS A 266 -13.62 6.21 -6.44
CA CYS A 266 -13.20 5.13 -7.34
C CYS A 266 -11.67 5.00 -7.36
N LEU A 267 -11.17 3.81 -7.03
CA LEU A 267 -9.73 3.49 -7.05
C LEU A 267 -9.16 3.24 -8.44
N GLY A 268 -9.99 3.01 -9.46
CA GLY A 268 -9.53 2.70 -10.82
C GLY A 268 -8.93 1.30 -10.95
N CYS A 269 -9.21 0.38 -10.05
CA CYS A 269 -8.63 -0.97 -10.03
C CYS A 269 -9.04 -1.86 -11.21
N GLY A 270 -10.20 -1.60 -11.83
CA GLY A 270 -10.69 -2.37 -12.97
C GLY A 270 -11.50 -3.63 -12.62
N VAL A 271 -11.69 -3.97 -11.35
CA VAL A 271 -12.43 -5.19 -10.94
C VAL A 271 -13.87 -5.23 -11.49
N CYS A 272 -14.54 -4.08 -11.57
CA CYS A 272 -15.90 -3.98 -12.11
C CYS A 272 -16.03 -4.45 -13.57
N LEU A 273 -14.93 -4.45 -14.35
CA LEU A 273 -14.92 -4.92 -15.72
C LEU A 273 -15.04 -6.45 -15.82
N ASN A 274 -14.44 -7.18 -14.84
CA ASN A 274 -14.49 -8.66 -14.80
C ASN A 274 -15.93 -9.18 -14.78
N GLY A 275 -16.84 -8.47 -14.11
CA GLY A 275 -18.25 -8.86 -13.99
C GLY A 275 -19.17 -8.33 -15.10
N CYS A 276 -18.65 -7.59 -16.05
CA CYS A 276 -19.47 -6.95 -17.10
C CYS A 276 -19.56 -7.78 -18.37
N ASP A 277 -20.44 -8.80 -18.41
CA ASP A 277 -20.64 -9.66 -19.58
C ASP A 277 -21.07 -8.86 -20.84
N LYS A 278 -21.65 -7.67 -20.65
CA LYS A 278 -22.08 -6.79 -21.76
C LYS A 278 -20.98 -5.88 -22.27
N LYS A 279 -19.77 -5.97 -21.72
CA LYS A 279 -18.64 -5.08 -22.05
C LYS A 279 -19.05 -3.60 -22.07
N ALA A 280 -19.92 -3.23 -21.11
CA ALA A 280 -20.45 -1.87 -20.97
C ALA A 280 -19.54 -0.98 -20.10
N ILE A 281 -18.38 -1.45 -19.68
CA ILE A 281 -17.43 -0.70 -18.87
C ILE A 281 -16.05 -0.80 -19.52
N GLU A 282 -15.42 0.35 -19.69
CA GLU A 282 -14.04 0.48 -20.19
C GLU A 282 -13.21 1.27 -19.19
N LEU A 283 -11.90 1.05 -19.15
CA LEU A 283 -10.99 1.94 -18.42
C LEU A 283 -10.52 3.05 -19.36
N LYS A 284 -10.59 4.30 -18.89
CA LYS A 284 -10.01 5.48 -19.56
C LYS A 284 -8.95 6.11 -18.66
N SER A 285 -7.97 6.76 -19.25
CA SER A 285 -6.99 7.53 -18.51
C SER A 285 -7.65 8.67 -17.74
N ARG A 286 -7.19 8.95 -16.53
CA ARG A 286 -7.59 10.15 -15.77
C ARG A 286 -7.00 11.39 -16.42
N THR A 287 -7.69 12.52 -16.28
CA THR A 287 -7.22 13.84 -16.78
C THR A 287 -5.95 14.28 -16.08
N GLU A 288 -5.86 14.04 -14.78
CA GLU A 288 -4.67 14.35 -13.98
C GLU A 288 -3.96 13.06 -13.61
N ARG A 289 -2.65 13.02 -13.89
CA ARG A 289 -1.83 11.86 -13.56
C ARG A 289 -1.34 11.94 -12.12
N ILE A 290 -1.49 10.83 -11.39
CA ILE A 290 -1.01 10.71 -10.02
C ILE A 290 0.52 10.56 -10.02
N ILE A 291 1.19 11.38 -9.21
CA ILE A 291 2.63 11.33 -9.03
C ILE A 291 2.96 10.31 -7.94
N THR A 292 3.70 9.27 -8.31
CA THR A 292 4.18 8.26 -7.38
C THR A 292 5.58 8.62 -6.90
N PRO A 293 5.90 8.57 -5.59
CA PRO A 293 7.25 8.75 -5.06
C PRO A 293 8.25 7.76 -5.68
N VAL A 294 9.52 8.16 -5.80
CA VAL A 294 10.55 7.31 -6.41
C VAL A 294 10.78 6.03 -5.59
N ASN A 295 11.04 6.19 -4.29
CA ASN A 295 11.30 5.09 -3.37
C ASN A 295 10.70 5.36 -1.97
N SER A 296 10.87 4.43 -1.05
CA SER A 296 10.31 4.51 0.30
C SER A 296 10.84 5.70 1.10
N ILE A 297 12.11 6.08 0.93
CA ILE A 297 12.70 7.25 1.59
C ILE A 297 12.03 8.53 1.08
N HIS A 298 11.90 8.67 -0.25
CA HIS A 298 11.20 9.80 -0.85
C HIS A 298 9.75 9.90 -0.32
N ARG A 299 9.03 8.79 -0.26
CA ARG A 299 7.68 8.75 0.28
C ARG A 299 7.61 9.18 1.74
N ILE A 300 8.47 8.62 2.60
CA ILE A 300 8.49 8.92 4.04
C ILE A 300 8.79 10.39 4.29
N VAL A 301 9.77 10.97 3.60
CA VAL A 301 10.13 12.38 3.76
C VAL A 301 9.01 13.29 3.26
N THR A 302 8.39 12.96 2.10
CA THR A 302 7.25 13.73 1.59
C THR A 302 6.08 13.70 2.58
N MET A 303 5.71 12.53 3.09
CA MET A 303 4.68 12.37 4.12
C MET A 303 5.01 13.14 5.40
N ALA A 304 6.28 13.14 5.83
CA ALA A 304 6.71 13.89 7.01
C ALA A 304 6.62 15.41 6.82
N ILE A 305 6.93 15.91 5.62
CA ILE A 305 6.75 17.33 5.27
C ILE A 305 5.26 17.70 5.31
N GLU A 306 4.41 16.92 4.63
CA GLU A 306 2.97 17.16 4.56
C GLU A 306 2.29 17.14 5.95
N ARG A 307 2.74 16.21 6.81
CA ARG A 307 2.25 16.06 8.19
C ARG A 307 2.89 17.02 9.19
N GLY A 308 3.87 17.85 8.77
CA GLY A 308 4.61 18.75 9.65
C GLY A 308 5.45 18.01 10.71
N LYS A 309 5.90 16.79 10.41
CA LYS A 309 6.67 15.91 11.31
C LYS A 309 8.14 15.73 10.85
N LEU A 310 8.63 16.53 9.90
CA LEU A 310 9.98 16.40 9.34
C LEU A 310 11.09 16.49 10.40
N GLN A 311 10.89 17.34 11.44
CA GLN A 311 11.82 17.46 12.55
C GLN A 311 12.04 16.15 13.30
N ASN A 312 11.03 15.27 13.32
CA ASN A 312 11.11 13.97 14.00
C ASN A 312 11.93 12.94 13.22
N LEU A 313 12.08 13.12 11.90
CA LEU A 313 12.98 12.30 11.09
C LEU A 313 14.45 12.75 11.21
N ILE A 314 14.68 14.05 11.48
CA ILE A 314 16.02 14.62 11.63
C ILE A 314 16.56 14.36 13.04
N PHE A 315 15.70 14.48 14.04
CA PHE A 315 16.01 14.24 15.45
C PHE A 315 15.22 13.04 15.96
N ASP A 316 15.55 11.86 15.48
CA ASP A 316 14.81 10.61 15.65
C ASP A 316 14.97 9.97 17.04
N ASN A 317 16.11 10.25 17.73
CA ASN A 317 16.37 9.70 19.04
C ASN A 317 15.66 10.47 20.16
N HIS A 318 14.38 10.16 20.37
CA HIS A 318 13.55 10.78 21.40
C HIS A 318 13.94 10.43 22.86
N VAL A 319 14.87 9.51 23.07
CA VAL A 319 15.43 9.22 24.41
C VAL A 319 16.36 10.38 24.84
N LEU A 320 17.09 10.97 23.88
CA LEU A 320 17.98 12.08 24.14
C LEU A 320 17.22 13.40 24.30
N LEU A 321 17.44 14.09 25.42
CA LEU A 321 16.84 15.41 25.69
C LEU A 321 17.22 16.43 24.59
N SER A 322 18.49 16.39 24.13
CA SER A 322 18.96 17.24 23.03
C SER A 322 18.16 17.07 21.75
N HIS A 323 17.88 15.83 21.32
CA HIS A 323 17.08 15.57 20.13
C HIS A 323 15.64 16.06 20.31
N ARG A 324 15.01 15.84 21.48
CA ARG A 324 13.66 16.36 21.77
C ARG A 324 13.60 17.87 21.72
N THR A 325 14.59 18.55 22.32
CA THR A 325 14.66 20.03 22.33
C THR A 325 14.88 20.57 20.91
N MET A 326 15.81 19.99 20.16
CA MET A 326 16.08 20.43 18.77
C MET A 326 14.89 20.13 17.85
N ALA A 327 14.21 19.01 18.01
CA ALA A 327 12.97 18.70 17.27
C ALA A 327 11.88 19.74 17.59
N ALA A 328 11.71 20.13 18.85
CA ALA A 328 10.73 21.13 19.24
C ALA A 328 11.04 22.51 18.62
N VAL A 329 12.29 22.97 18.69
CA VAL A 329 12.74 24.24 18.07
C VAL A 329 12.54 24.22 16.58
N LEU A 330 13.04 23.18 15.89
CA LEU A 330 12.88 23.05 14.44
C LEU A 330 11.40 22.96 14.04
N GLY A 331 10.58 22.24 14.81
CA GLY A 331 9.14 22.14 14.57
C GLY A 331 8.41 23.49 14.62
N VAL A 332 8.83 24.40 15.50
CA VAL A 332 8.31 25.79 15.53
C VAL A 332 8.77 26.55 14.28
N ILE A 333 10.05 26.46 13.92
CA ILE A 333 10.60 27.16 12.73
C ILE A 333 9.89 26.68 11.46
N LEU A 334 9.68 25.37 11.28
CA LEU A 334 9.04 24.79 10.10
C LEU A 334 7.53 25.17 9.97
N LYS A 335 6.91 25.62 11.06
CA LYS A 335 5.53 26.11 11.05
C LYS A 335 5.39 27.58 10.64
N LEU A 336 6.47 28.33 10.56
CA LEU A 336 6.46 29.74 10.14
C LEU A 336 5.95 29.85 8.69
N PRO A 337 5.05 30.80 8.38
CA PRO A 337 4.39 30.90 7.08
C PRO A 337 5.33 30.88 5.87
N PRO A 338 6.43 31.65 5.81
CA PRO A 338 7.31 31.64 4.65
C PRO A 338 8.03 30.31 4.45
N ILE A 339 8.41 29.63 5.53
CA ILE A 339 9.07 28.32 5.47
C ILE A 339 8.08 27.24 5.06
N LYS A 340 6.86 27.28 5.59
CA LYS A 340 5.78 26.35 5.21
C LYS A 340 5.44 26.47 3.72
N GLN A 341 5.38 27.70 3.17
CA GLN A 341 5.20 27.92 1.73
C GLN A 341 6.37 27.40 0.90
N ALA A 342 7.62 27.64 1.36
CA ALA A 342 8.81 27.13 0.68
C ALA A 342 8.86 25.60 0.68
N LEU A 343 8.53 24.94 1.80
CA LEU A 343 8.46 23.48 1.90
C LEU A 343 7.35 22.87 1.01
N ALA A 344 6.28 23.61 0.79
CA ALA A 344 5.19 23.19 -0.08
C ALA A 344 5.53 23.33 -1.57
N SER A 345 6.55 24.12 -1.95
CA SER A 345 6.95 24.25 -3.35
C SER A 345 7.56 22.94 -3.87
N GLU A 346 7.16 22.49 -5.07
CA GLU A 346 7.66 21.28 -5.73
C GLU A 346 9.19 21.32 -5.90
N GLN A 347 9.75 22.48 -6.23
CA GLN A 347 11.19 22.65 -6.37
C GLN A 347 11.96 22.45 -5.07
N PHE A 348 11.41 22.91 -3.94
CA PHE A 348 12.07 22.77 -2.65
C PHE A 348 11.96 21.33 -2.15
N LYS A 349 10.80 20.70 -2.30
CA LYS A 349 10.60 19.27 -2.01
C LYS A 349 11.67 18.44 -2.75
N SER A 350 11.87 18.67 -4.03
CA SER A 350 12.86 17.96 -4.85
C SER A 350 14.31 18.21 -4.41
N ARG A 351 14.72 19.46 -4.22
CA ARG A 351 16.10 19.82 -3.81
C ARG A 351 16.45 19.34 -2.41
N TYR A 352 15.52 19.49 -1.48
CA TYR A 352 15.72 19.05 -0.10
C TYR A 352 15.82 17.53 0.01
N LEU A 353 14.98 16.80 -0.70
CA LEU A 353 15.01 15.37 -0.81
C LEU A 353 16.32 14.84 -1.39
N VAL A 354 16.80 15.44 -2.47
CA VAL A 354 18.11 15.11 -3.06
C VAL A 354 19.25 15.36 -2.07
N ALA A 355 19.19 16.46 -1.30
CA ALA A 355 20.20 16.76 -0.29
C ALA A 355 20.18 15.77 0.88
N LEU A 356 19.01 15.34 1.34
CA LEU A 356 18.86 14.32 2.39
C LEU A 356 19.34 12.94 1.92
N ILE A 357 18.96 12.53 0.73
CA ILE A 357 19.39 11.26 0.12
C ILE A 357 20.91 11.24 -0.02
N ARG A 358 21.53 12.34 -0.49
CA ARG A 358 23.00 12.46 -0.58
C ARG A 358 23.68 12.39 0.79
N LYS A 359 23.08 12.93 1.82
CA LYS A 359 23.66 12.92 3.18
C LYS A 359 23.57 11.55 3.86
N GLN A 360 22.52 10.79 3.60
CA GLN A 360 22.40 9.38 4.02
C GLN A 360 23.27 8.45 3.14
N GLY A 361 23.38 8.72 1.83
CA GLY A 361 24.23 7.95 0.92
C GLY A 361 25.73 8.31 1.00
N SER A 362 26.14 9.33 1.76
CA SER A 362 27.56 9.58 2.03
C SER A 362 28.13 8.69 3.14
N THR A 363 27.30 7.93 3.81
CA THR A 363 27.69 6.74 4.58
C THR A 363 27.72 5.46 3.72
N ASP A 364 27.10 5.49 2.52
CA ASP A 364 27.10 4.40 1.55
C ASP A 364 27.56 4.92 0.18
N LYS A 365 28.53 4.23 -0.42
CA LYS A 365 29.01 4.45 -1.78
C LYS A 365 27.90 4.18 -2.81
N THR A 366 27.03 5.17 -3.07
CA THR A 366 26.05 5.11 -4.15
C THR A 366 26.21 6.30 -5.11
N ASP A 367 27.43 6.48 -5.65
CA ASP A 367 27.70 7.44 -6.74
C ASP A 367 27.21 6.97 -8.13
N SER A 368 26.54 5.79 -8.22
CA SER A 368 26.17 5.21 -9.53
C SER A 368 24.68 5.40 -9.93
N ILE A 369 23.84 6.02 -9.12
CA ILE A 369 22.39 6.09 -9.40
C ILE A 369 21.92 7.47 -9.90
N LEU A 370 22.79 8.49 -9.90
CA LEU A 370 22.40 9.86 -10.29
C LEU A 370 23.03 10.37 -11.60
N SER A 371 23.58 9.47 -12.44
CA SER A 371 24.16 9.83 -13.74
C SER A 371 23.43 9.23 -14.94
N ASN A 372 22.11 9.08 -14.89
CA ASN A 372 21.27 8.86 -16.08
C ASN A 372 19.93 9.58 -15.93
#